data_d08efdbba803a885849dbc49db3dca54
#
_entry.id   d08efdbba803a885849dbc49db3dca54
#
_cell.length_a   1.000
_cell.length_b   1.000
_cell.length_c   1.000
_cell.angle_alpha   90.00
_cell.angle_beta   90.00
_cell.angle_gamma   90.00
#
_symmetry.space_group_name_H-M   'P 1'
#
loop_
_entity.id
_entity.type
_entity.pdbx_description
1 polymer ?
#
loop_
_entity_poly.entity_id
_entity_poly.type
_entity_poly.pdbx_seq_one_letter_code
_entity_poly.pdbx_strand_id
1 'polypeptide(L)'
;MSDMIKIAVDAMGGDGSPKKIIDGIILKHSTNKNIFYKIFGDKNKILPFINNKIPNEYFEIIHTEKKIESTDSPLEGAKRGKDTSMWLAIQSVKEKETDIVISAGNTGALLVVSKLNLQMIESIDKPALSALWPNKKGMSVVLDLGANIECCLLYTSPSPRDRG
;
A
#
# COMPACT_ATOMS: atom_id res chain seq x y z
N MET A 1 -10.71 2.25 25.78
CA MET A 1 -9.61 1.55 25.06
C MET A 1 -9.49 2.24 23.72
N SER A 2 -8.34 2.80 23.37
CA SER A 2 -8.14 3.30 22.00
C SER A 2 -8.16 2.08 21.08
N ASP A 3 -9.02 2.10 20.05
CA ASP A 3 -9.05 1.04 19.06
C ASP A 3 -7.69 0.93 18.39
N MET A 4 -7.16 -0.30 18.28
CA MET A 4 -5.91 -0.53 17.57
C MET A 4 -6.08 -0.15 16.09
N ILE A 5 -5.08 0.52 15.54
CA ILE A 5 -5.02 0.81 14.10
C ILE A 5 -4.80 -0.52 13.37
N LYS A 6 -5.67 -0.87 12.43
CA LYS A 6 -5.59 -2.09 11.64
C LYS A 6 -4.95 -1.79 10.29
N ILE A 7 -3.81 -2.41 10.02
CA ILE A 7 -3.05 -2.20 8.78
C ILE A 7 -3.10 -3.46 7.92
N ALA A 8 -3.61 -3.34 6.69
CA ALA A 8 -3.47 -4.35 5.65
C ALA A 8 -2.05 -4.27 5.05
N VAL A 9 -1.35 -5.39 4.99
CA VAL A 9 0.01 -5.45 4.47
C VAL A 9 0.08 -6.44 3.31
N ASP A 10 0.42 -5.95 2.10
CA ASP A 10 0.82 -6.80 0.99
C ASP A 10 2.25 -7.29 1.23
N ALA A 11 2.36 -8.53 1.72
CA ALA A 11 3.65 -9.10 2.11
C ALA A 11 4.46 -9.63 0.91
N MET A 12 3.87 -9.72 -0.28
CA MET A 12 4.52 -10.29 -1.45
C MET A 12 5.00 -9.23 -2.45
N GLY A 13 4.70 -7.95 -2.21
CA GLY A 13 5.11 -6.85 -3.06
C GLY A 13 6.55 -6.40 -2.80
N GLY A 14 7.28 -6.10 -3.88
CA GLY A 14 8.63 -5.52 -3.83
C GLY A 14 9.78 -6.52 -3.66
N ASP A 15 10.99 -6.00 -3.84
CA ASP A 15 12.22 -6.80 -3.82
C ASP A 15 12.58 -7.29 -2.41
N GLY A 16 12.86 -8.58 -2.31
CA GLY A 16 13.20 -9.24 -1.04
C GLY A 16 12.01 -9.55 -0.15
N SER A 17 10.78 -9.49 -0.69
CA SER A 17 9.56 -9.95 -0.03
C SER A 17 9.52 -11.48 0.09
N PRO A 18 8.88 -12.02 1.13
CA PRO A 18 8.20 -11.32 2.23
C PRO A 18 9.14 -10.86 3.35
N LYS A 19 10.42 -11.30 3.37
CA LYS A 19 11.33 -11.07 4.50
C LYS A 19 11.44 -9.60 4.91
N LYS A 20 11.74 -8.70 3.97
CA LYS A 20 11.91 -7.26 4.26
C LYS A 20 10.65 -6.63 4.84
N ILE A 21 9.48 -7.04 4.34
CA ILE A 21 8.19 -6.55 4.82
C ILE A 21 7.97 -6.99 6.27
N ILE A 22 8.22 -8.26 6.57
CA ILE A 22 8.05 -8.79 7.92
C ILE A 22 9.07 -8.19 8.90
N ASP A 23 10.32 -7.98 8.48
CA ASP A 23 11.32 -7.28 9.29
C ASP A 23 10.85 -5.85 9.64
N GLY A 24 10.24 -5.14 8.69
CA GLY A 24 9.64 -3.82 8.91
C GLY A 24 8.47 -3.86 9.92
N ILE A 25 7.59 -4.85 9.82
CA ILE A 25 6.50 -5.06 10.79
C ILE A 25 7.06 -5.29 12.20
N ILE A 26 8.06 -6.16 12.34
CA ILE A 26 8.70 -6.47 13.63
C ILE A 26 9.32 -5.23 14.24
N LEU A 27 10.06 -4.46 13.43
CA LEU A 27 10.67 -3.20 13.87
C LEU A 27 9.61 -2.19 14.34
N LYS A 28 8.52 -2.03 13.58
CA LYS A 28 7.44 -1.11 13.96
C LYS A 28 6.72 -1.59 15.21
N HIS A 29 6.44 -2.89 15.32
CA HIS A 29 5.80 -3.47 16.51
C HIS A 29 6.65 -3.29 17.77
N SER A 30 7.98 -3.29 17.68
CA SER A 30 8.85 -3.06 18.84
C SER A 30 8.69 -1.66 19.44
N THR A 31 8.32 -0.67 18.63
CA THR A 31 8.16 0.73 19.03
C THR A 31 6.70 1.16 19.24
N ASN A 32 5.74 0.44 18.67
CA ASN A 32 4.31 0.76 18.79
C ASN A 32 3.47 -0.52 18.85
N LYS A 33 2.85 -0.77 20.00
CA LYS A 33 1.99 -1.93 20.25
C LYS A 33 0.51 -1.68 19.90
N ASN A 34 0.14 -0.47 19.49
CA ASN A 34 -1.25 -0.11 19.16
C ASN A 34 -1.59 -0.34 17.68
N ILE A 35 -1.01 -1.39 17.07
CA ILE A 35 -1.21 -1.74 15.66
C ILE A 35 -1.51 -3.23 15.54
N PHE A 36 -2.58 -3.55 14.81
CA PHE A 36 -2.89 -4.90 14.34
C PHE A 36 -2.55 -5.02 12.85
N TYR A 37 -1.85 -6.09 12.48
CA TYR A 37 -1.40 -6.33 11.11
C TYR A 37 -2.20 -7.45 10.45
N LYS A 38 -2.96 -7.14 9.40
CA LYS A 38 -3.58 -8.13 8.52
C LYS A 38 -2.67 -8.33 7.32
N ILE A 39 -1.99 -9.47 7.28
CA ILE A 39 -0.88 -9.74 6.35
C ILE A 39 -1.37 -10.65 5.23
N PHE A 40 -1.26 -10.20 3.99
CA PHE A 40 -1.70 -10.92 2.80
C PHE A 40 -0.51 -11.49 2.04
N GLY A 41 -0.48 -12.81 1.83
CA GLY A 41 0.59 -13.48 1.09
C GLY A 41 0.74 -14.95 1.40
N ASP A 42 1.80 -15.56 0.89
CA ASP A 42 2.11 -16.97 1.09
C ASP A 42 2.47 -17.26 2.55
N LYS A 43 1.55 -17.85 3.27
CA LYS A 43 1.69 -18.19 4.70
C LYS A 43 2.94 -19.02 4.98
N ASN A 44 3.30 -19.95 4.09
CA ASN A 44 4.46 -20.81 4.28
C ASN A 44 5.76 -20.03 4.18
N LYS A 45 5.79 -18.96 3.37
CA LYS A 45 6.95 -18.06 3.24
C LYS A 45 7.01 -17.00 4.34
N ILE A 46 5.86 -16.60 4.89
CA ILE A 46 5.76 -15.55 5.92
C ILE A 46 6.08 -16.09 7.31
N LEU A 47 5.51 -17.26 7.68
CA LEU A 47 5.63 -17.82 9.03
C LEU A 47 7.07 -17.96 9.54
N PRO A 48 8.06 -18.39 8.75
CA PRO A 48 9.44 -18.52 9.22
C PRO A 48 10.06 -17.20 9.71
N PHE A 49 9.55 -16.06 9.25
CA PHE A 49 10.09 -14.75 9.61
C PHE A 49 9.38 -14.09 10.79
N ILE A 50 8.09 -14.39 11.01
CA ILE A 50 7.26 -13.72 12.03
C ILE A 50 7.08 -14.54 13.31
N ASN A 51 7.14 -15.88 13.21
CA ASN A 51 6.94 -16.77 14.36
C ASN A 51 7.85 -16.41 15.53
N ASN A 52 7.28 -16.38 16.74
CA ASN A 52 7.94 -16.05 18.01
C ASN A 52 8.54 -14.63 18.08
N LYS A 53 8.31 -13.75 17.10
CA LYS A 53 8.80 -12.38 17.11
C LYS A 53 7.71 -11.36 17.45
N ILE A 54 6.46 -11.68 17.10
CA ILE A 54 5.26 -10.89 17.43
C ILE A 54 4.23 -11.86 18.01
N PRO A 55 3.55 -11.53 19.12
CA PRO A 55 2.46 -12.34 19.64
C PRO A 55 1.31 -12.45 18.61
N ASN A 56 0.67 -13.60 18.55
CA ASN A 56 -0.38 -13.89 17.55
C ASN A 56 -1.60 -12.99 17.66
N GLU A 57 -1.80 -12.32 18.78
CA GLU A 57 -2.89 -11.37 19.00
C GLU A 57 -2.74 -10.06 18.21
N TYR A 58 -1.54 -9.79 17.64
CA TYR A 58 -1.25 -8.56 16.89
C TYR A 58 -1.23 -8.76 15.38
N PHE A 59 -1.41 -9.98 14.88
CA PHE A 59 -1.44 -10.21 13.45
C PHE A 59 -2.33 -11.38 13.03
N GLU A 60 -2.78 -11.31 11.79
CA GLU A 60 -3.47 -12.39 11.07
C GLU A 60 -2.83 -12.54 9.70
N ILE A 61 -2.67 -13.78 9.21
CA ILE A 61 -2.16 -14.04 7.86
C ILE A 61 -3.29 -14.60 6.99
N ILE A 62 -3.65 -13.87 5.96
CA ILE A 62 -4.56 -14.29 4.90
C ILE A 62 -3.71 -14.91 3.78
N HIS A 63 -3.86 -16.21 3.58
CA HIS A 63 -3.03 -16.94 2.64
C HIS A 63 -3.42 -16.68 1.19
N THR A 64 -2.42 -16.32 0.39
CA THR A 64 -2.46 -16.37 -1.08
C THR A 64 -1.05 -16.55 -1.64
N GLU A 65 -0.92 -17.39 -2.65
CA GLU A 65 0.34 -17.58 -3.38
C GLU A 65 0.49 -16.60 -4.54
N LYS A 66 -0.61 -15.95 -4.95
CA LYS A 66 -0.64 -15.05 -6.10
C LYS A 66 -0.16 -13.65 -5.70
N LYS A 67 0.69 -13.09 -6.54
CA LYS A 67 1.23 -11.72 -6.39
C LYS A 67 1.26 -11.01 -7.74
N ILE A 68 1.43 -9.70 -7.69
CA ILE A 68 1.73 -8.85 -8.84
C ILE A 68 3.25 -8.72 -8.90
N GLU A 69 3.84 -9.00 -10.07
CA GLU A 69 5.27 -8.89 -10.27
C GLU A 69 5.70 -7.42 -10.47
N SER A 70 6.93 -7.10 -10.08
CA SER A 70 7.46 -5.74 -10.25
C SER A 70 7.58 -5.32 -11.71
N THR A 71 7.72 -6.30 -12.61
CA THR A 71 7.84 -6.13 -14.07
C THR A 71 6.51 -6.07 -14.81
N ASP A 72 5.40 -6.37 -14.15
CA ASP A 72 4.08 -6.30 -14.78
C ASP A 72 3.75 -4.85 -15.16
N SER A 73 3.14 -4.65 -16.33
CA SER A 73 2.49 -3.38 -16.59
C SER A 73 1.32 -3.17 -15.60
N PRO A 74 0.95 -1.92 -15.29
CA PRO A 74 -0.14 -1.64 -14.33
C PRO A 74 -1.45 -2.37 -14.65
N LEU A 75 -1.80 -2.48 -15.94
CA LEU A 75 -3.01 -3.17 -16.40
C LEU A 75 -2.88 -4.70 -16.31
N GLU A 76 -1.72 -5.26 -16.60
CA GLU A 76 -1.46 -6.70 -16.42
C GLU A 76 -1.52 -7.09 -14.96
N GLY A 77 -0.90 -6.29 -14.08
CA GLY A 77 -0.99 -6.47 -12.64
C GLY A 77 -2.44 -6.50 -12.14
N ALA A 78 -3.27 -5.56 -12.61
CA ALA A 78 -4.70 -5.53 -12.28
C ALA A 78 -5.48 -6.74 -12.86
N LYS A 79 -5.08 -7.26 -14.02
CA LYS A 79 -5.69 -8.44 -14.66
C LYS A 79 -5.31 -9.77 -14.03
N ARG A 80 -4.25 -9.83 -13.21
CA ARG A 80 -3.82 -11.09 -12.54
C ARG A 80 -4.88 -11.68 -11.61
N GLY A 81 -5.87 -10.90 -11.24
CA GLY A 81 -7.04 -11.37 -10.54
C GLY A 81 -7.19 -10.84 -9.11
N LYS A 82 -8.38 -11.09 -8.59
CA LYS A 82 -8.86 -10.58 -7.30
C LYS A 82 -8.28 -11.34 -6.09
N ASP A 83 -7.45 -12.31 -6.32
CA ASP A 83 -6.84 -13.18 -5.31
C ASP A 83 -5.33 -12.93 -5.12
N THR A 84 -4.79 -11.88 -5.73
CA THR A 84 -3.41 -11.45 -5.45
C THR A 84 -3.30 -10.77 -4.09
N SER A 85 -2.12 -10.87 -3.46
CA SER A 85 -1.87 -10.27 -2.13
C SER A 85 -2.20 -8.78 -2.07
N MET A 86 -1.81 -8.03 -3.11
CA MET A 86 -2.13 -6.59 -3.24
C MET A 86 -3.63 -6.34 -3.36
N TRP A 87 -4.35 -7.12 -4.20
CA TRP A 87 -5.79 -6.94 -4.35
C TRP A 87 -6.54 -7.19 -3.05
N LEU A 88 -6.25 -8.31 -2.38
CA LEU A 88 -6.89 -8.68 -1.11
C LEU A 88 -6.61 -7.65 -0.02
N ALA A 89 -5.38 -7.12 0.05
CA ALA A 89 -5.03 -6.07 1.00
C ALA A 89 -5.84 -4.80 0.79
N ILE A 90 -6.00 -4.35 -0.46
CA ILE A 90 -6.81 -3.17 -0.80
C ILE A 90 -8.31 -3.44 -0.53
N GLN A 91 -8.79 -4.64 -0.88
CA GLN A 91 -10.17 -5.03 -0.64
C GLN A 91 -10.53 -5.00 0.85
N SER A 92 -9.63 -5.41 1.73
CA SER A 92 -9.83 -5.38 3.18
C SER A 92 -10.07 -3.95 3.70
N VAL A 93 -9.45 -2.93 3.08
CA VAL A 93 -9.73 -1.52 3.38
C VAL A 93 -11.13 -1.11 2.89
N LYS A 94 -11.51 -1.52 1.66
CA LYS A 94 -12.86 -1.28 1.13
C LYS A 94 -13.95 -1.86 2.04
N GLU A 95 -13.71 -3.06 2.55
CA GLU A 95 -14.64 -3.78 3.44
C GLU A 95 -14.59 -3.29 4.90
N LYS A 96 -13.76 -2.27 5.18
CA LYS A 96 -13.58 -1.67 6.51
C LYS A 96 -13.07 -2.66 7.57
N GLU A 97 -12.40 -3.71 7.15
CA GLU A 97 -11.72 -4.66 8.03
C GLU A 97 -10.39 -4.11 8.52
N THR A 98 -9.78 -3.21 7.71
CA THR A 98 -8.54 -2.50 8.02
C THR A 98 -8.69 -1.01 7.69
N ASP A 99 -7.87 -0.17 8.33
CA ASP A 99 -7.93 1.30 8.21
C ASP A 99 -7.06 1.82 7.06
N ILE A 100 -5.96 1.12 6.76
CA ILE A 100 -4.97 1.52 5.76
C ILE A 100 -4.32 0.30 5.12
N VAL A 101 -3.87 0.45 3.87
CA VAL A 101 -3.08 -0.57 3.16
C VAL A 101 -1.65 -0.08 2.94
N ILE A 102 -0.69 -1.01 3.09
CA ILE A 102 0.72 -0.80 2.78
C ILE A 102 1.16 -1.88 1.78
N SER A 103 1.78 -1.44 0.69
CA SER A 103 2.43 -2.31 -0.28
C SER A 103 3.75 -1.68 -0.75
N ALA A 104 4.79 -2.49 -0.87
CA ALA A 104 6.07 -2.12 -1.50
C ALA A 104 6.18 -2.67 -2.93
N GLY A 105 5.06 -3.09 -3.51
CA GLY A 105 4.98 -3.65 -4.85
C GLY A 105 4.99 -2.60 -5.96
N ASN A 106 4.57 -3.02 -7.14
CA ASN A 106 4.49 -2.17 -8.33
C ASN A 106 3.54 -0.99 -8.09
N THR A 107 4.08 0.24 -8.12
CA THR A 107 3.33 1.48 -7.82
C THR A 107 2.19 1.71 -8.82
N GLY A 108 2.41 1.46 -10.10
CA GLY A 108 1.37 1.63 -11.13
C GLY A 108 0.23 0.63 -10.95
N ALA A 109 0.55 -0.62 -10.62
CA ALA A 109 -0.45 -1.63 -10.31
C ALA A 109 -1.23 -1.27 -9.03
N LEU A 110 -0.54 -0.79 -7.98
CA LEU A 110 -1.19 -0.32 -6.75
C LEU A 110 -2.21 0.79 -7.05
N LEU A 111 -1.85 1.77 -7.88
CA LEU A 111 -2.74 2.86 -8.28
C LEU A 111 -3.97 2.34 -9.04
N VAL A 112 -3.77 1.46 -10.03
CA VAL A 112 -4.87 0.91 -10.85
C VAL A 112 -5.78 0.01 -10.01
N VAL A 113 -5.21 -0.90 -9.21
CA VAL A 113 -5.99 -1.80 -8.35
C VAL A 113 -6.75 -1.02 -7.29
N SER A 114 -6.14 0.03 -6.71
CA SER A 114 -6.82 0.92 -5.76
C SER A 114 -8.00 1.62 -6.41
N LYS A 115 -7.83 2.18 -7.62
CA LYS A 115 -8.92 2.84 -8.37
C LYS A 115 -10.06 1.88 -8.69
N LEU A 116 -9.76 0.62 -9.01
CA LEU A 116 -10.78 -0.39 -9.33
C LEU A 116 -11.56 -0.87 -8.09
N ASN A 117 -10.91 -0.89 -6.93
CA ASN A 117 -11.50 -1.39 -5.69
C ASN A 117 -12.15 -0.31 -4.84
N LEU A 118 -11.46 0.81 -4.64
CA LEU A 118 -11.91 1.89 -3.79
C LEU A 118 -12.75 2.88 -4.58
N GLN A 119 -13.67 3.54 -3.91
CA GLN A 119 -14.42 4.63 -4.52
C GLN A 119 -13.56 5.89 -4.55
N MET A 120 -13.72 6.67 -5.63
CA MET A 120 -13.11 8.00 -5.71
C MET A 120 -13.83 8.98 -4.77
N ILE A 121 -13.11 9.98 -4.31
CA ILE A 121 -13.69 11.12 -3.61
C ILE A 121 -14.61 11.85 -4.59
N GLU A 122 -15.76 12.31 -4.11
CA GLU A 122 -16.71 13.05 -4.92
C GLU A 122 -16.04 14.23 -5.64
N SER A 123 -16.34 14.41 -6.90
CA SER A 123 -15.75 15.43 -7.79
C SER A 123 -14.26 15.23 -8.13
N ILE A 124 -13.66 14.09 -7.80
CA ILE A 124 -12.29 13.73 -8.17
C ILE A 124 -12.32 12.57 -9.15
N ASP A 125 -11.96 12.80 -10.41
CA ASP A 125 -12.04 11.80 -11.48
C ASP A 125 -10.82 10.85 -11.50
N LYS A 126 -9.66 11.35 -11.08
CA LYS A 126 -8.40 10.59 -11.14
C LYS A 126 -7.65 10.67 -9.82
N PRO A 127 -7.10 9.53 -9.30
CA PRO A 127 -6.22 9.56 -8.16
C PRO A 127 -4.87 10.17 -8.55
N ALA A 128 -4.26 10.94 -7.66
CA ALA A 128 -2.91 11.44 -7.82
C ALA A 128 -1.93 10.69 -6.91
N LEU A 129 -0.78 10.30 -7.45
CA LEU A 129 0.31 9.78 -6.65
C LEU A 129 0.95 10.94 -5.89
N SER A 130 1.06 10.81 -4.57
CA SER A 130 1.70 11.81 -3.72
C SER A 130 2.88 11.24 -2.96
N ALA A 131 3.89 12.06 -2.70
CA ALA A 131 5.01 11.69 -1.83
C ALA A 131 5.35 12.79 -0.85
N LEU A 132 5.97 12.39 0.25
CA LEU A 132 6.58 13.30 1.20
C LEU A 132 8.02 13.57 0.76
N TRP A 133 8.34 14.84 0.48
CA TRP A 133 9.65 15.27 0.03
C TRP A 133 10.35 16.08 1.14
N PRO A 134 11.53 15.66 1.61
CA PRO A 134 12.26 16.40 2.62
C PRO A 134 12.79 17.73 2.06
N ASN A 135 12.67 18.79 2.85
CA ASN A 135 13.24 20.09 2.54
C ASN A 135 13.90 20.71 3.79
N LYS A 136 14.55 21.87 3.64
CA LYS A 136 15.26 22.54 4.76
C LYS A 136 14.36 22.93 5.94
N LYS A 137 13.04 23.03 5.76
CA LYS A 137 12.08 23.43 6.80
C LYS A 137 11.20 22.28 7.29
N GLY A 138 11.42 21.04 6.79
CA GLY A 138 10.61 19.87 7.15
C GLY A 138 10.24 19.02 5.94
N MET A 139 8.96 18.72 5.77
CA MET A 139 8.44 17.87 4.70
C MET A 139 7.45 18.64 3.84
N SER A 140 7.55 18.48 2.53
CA SER A 140 6.56 18.96 1.55
C SER A 140 5.81 17.78 0.94
N VAL A 141 4.53 17.96 0.65
CA VAL A 141 3.77 16.99 -0.16
C VAL A 141 3.96 17.35 -1.63
N VAL A 142 4.43 16.38 -2.41
CA VAL A 142 4.58 16.50 -3.86
C VAL A 142 3.53 15.61 -4.50
N LEU A 143 2.76 16.15 -5.44
CA LEU A 143 1.73 15.43 -6.19
C LEU A 143 2.22 15.15 -7.61
N ASP A 144 1.61 14.14 -8.22
CA ASP A 144 1.82 13.77 -9.62
C ASP A 144 3.26 13.39 -9.95
N LEU A 145 3.71 12.30 -9.36
CA LEU A 145 5.06 11.75 -9.53
C LEU A 145 5.17 10.81 -10.74
N GLY A 146 4.61 11.22 -11.89
CA GLY A 146 4.75 10.50 -13.17
C GLY A 146 3.85 9.27 -13.31
N ALA A 147 2.85 9.10 -12.46
CA ALA A 147 1.86 8.03 -12.60
C ALA A 147 0.65 8.44 -13.45
N ASN A 148 0.46 9.74 -13.69
CA ASN A 148 -0.60 10.28 -14.54
C ASN A 148 -0.01 10.77 -15.87
N ILE A 149 -0.64 10.37 -16.98
CA ILE A 149 -0.27 10.81 -18.34
C ILE A 149 -0.77 12.23 -18.59
N GLU A 150 -1.89 12.62 -17.96
CA GLU A 150 -2.48 13.95 -18.03
C GLU A 150 -2.72 14.50 -16.64
N CYS A 151 -2.16 15.67 -16.36
CA CYS A 151 -2.41 16.42 -15.13
C CYS A 151 -3.63 17.30 -15.30
N CYS A 152 -4.60 17.18 -14.41
CA CYS A 152 -5.74 18.08 -14.36
C CYS A 152 -5.39 19.30 -13.50
N LEU A 153 -5.85 20.48 -13.88
CA LEU A 153 -5.67 21.74 -13.13
C LEU A 153 -6.16 21.67 -11.67
N LEU A 154 -7.05 20.71 -11.37
CA LEU A 154 -7.50 20.45 -9.99
C LEU A 154 -6.43 19.80 -9.11
N TYR A 155 -5.38 19.20 -9.71
CA TYR A 155 -4.31 18.50 -8.99
C TYR A 155 -2.97 19.24 -9.05
N THR A 156 -2.82 20.21 -9.92
CA THR A 156 -1.58 20.95 -10.08
C THR A 156 -1.80 22.42 -9.68
N SER A 157 -1.08 22.88 -8.67
CA SER A 157 -0.89 24.31 -8.51
C SER A 157 -0.16 24.83 -9.74
N PRO A 158 -0.58 25.98 -10.32
CA PRO A 158 0.14 26.56 -11.45
C PRO A 158 1.61 26.74 -11.10
N SER A 159 2.50 26.29 -12.00
CA SER A 159 3.93 26.47 -11.84
C SER A 159 4.25 27.96 -11.70
N PRO A 160 5.24 28.37 -10.92
CA PRO A 160 5.70 29.76 -10.89
C PRO A 160 6.07 30.30 -12.28
N ARG A 161 6.33 29.43 -13.26
CA ARG A 161 6.59 29.78 -14.67
C ARG A 161 5.34 30.16 -15.45
N ASP A 162 4.16 29.73 -14.98
CA ASP A 162 2.88 29.99 -15.65
C ASP A 162 2.21 31.28 -15.13
N ARG A 163 2.89 32.00 -14.25
CA ARG A 163 2.48 33.32 -13.72
C ARG A 163 3.22 34.45 -14.44
N GLY A 164 3.25 34.41 -15.75
CA GLY A 164 3.73 35.49 -16.59
C GLY A 164 2.67 36.58 -16.82
#